data_d5c0e65bd57e79b92a990a4bba53b044
#
_entry.id   d5c0e65bd57e79b92a990a4bba53b044
#
_cell.length_a   1.000
_cell.length_b   1.000
_cell.length_c   1.000
_cell.angle_alpha   90.00
_cell.angle_beta   90.00
_cell.angle_gamma   90.00
#
_symmetry.space_group_name_H-M   'P 1'
#
loop_
_entity.id
_entity.type
_entity.pdbx_description
1 polymer ?
#
loop_
_entity_poly.entity_id
_entity_poly.type
_entity_poly.pdbx_seq_one_letter_code
_entity_poly.pdbx_strand_id
1 'polypeptide(L)'
;MVRDYFDERIAKSYEARWPEVVDPAVVATIVDFLAQLAGRGPALELAIGTGRIALPLSRRGIPVQGIELSAAMADEMRKKPGAEKILVTKGDMALTKVDKTFQLVYLIANSIANLTTQDAQVSCFENAADHLEPGGCFVIELYIPALRQLPPGQTVVPFTLRPTHLGFEEYDVASQIAYSHHYWHLDGEWDTLSVPFRYVWPSELDLMARIAGLTLRERWANWSRDPFTSESTRHVSVWEKAG
;
A
#
# COMPACT_ATOMS: atom_id res chain seq x y z
N MET A 1 -14.55 4.81 -12.76
CA MET A 1 -14.71 4.99 -11.31
C MET A 1 -14.07 3.78 -10.65
N VAL A 2 -13.05 3.97 -9.83
CA VAL A 2 -12.41 2.88 -9.08
C VAL A 2 -13.44 2.29 -8.12
N ARG A 3 -13.56 0.96 -8.09
CA ARG A 3 -14.50 0.27 -7.20
C ARG A 3 -13.90 0.18 -5.80
N ASP A 4 -14.69 0.56 -4.78
CA ASP A 4 -14.35 0.33 -3.38
C ASP A 4 -14.67 -1.13 -3.01
N TYR A 5 -13.65 -1.90 -2.63
CA TYR A 5 -13.76 -3.29 -2.18
C TYR A 5 -13.74 -3.40 -0.65
N PHE A 6 -13.50 -2.29 0.05
CA PHE A 6 -13.38 -2.23 1.51
C PHE A 6 -14.64 -1.60 2.12
N ASP A 7 -15.78 -2.28 1.94
CA ASP A 7 -17.07 -1.89 2.52
C ASP A 7 -17.06 -1.91 4.06
N GLU A 8 -18.17 -1.52 4.70
CA GLU A 8 -18.27 -1.50 6.17
C GLU A 8 -17.98 -2.86 6.82
N ARG A 9 -18.36 -3.96 6.18
CA ARG A 9 -18.14 -5.33 6.67
C ARG A 9 -16.65 -5.64 6.74
N ILE A 10 -15.91 -5.32 5.68
CA ILE A 10 -14.47 -5.53 5.61
C ILE A 10 -13.75 -4.54 6.51
N ALA A 11 -14.11 -3.26 6.48
CA ALA A 11 -13.44 -2.23 7.26
C ALA A 11 -13.48 -2.50 8.77
N LYS A 12 -14.64 -2.90 9.30
CA LYS A 12 -14.83 -3.23 10.74
C LYS A 12 -13.95 -4.37 11.21
N SER A 13 -13.65 -5.33 10.35
CA SER A 13 -12.88 -6.53 10.69
C SER A 13 -11.48 -6.54 10.07
N TYR A 14 -11.06 -5.48 9.39
CA TYR A 14 -9.83 -5.42 8.62
C TYR A 14 -8.60 -5.86 9.43
N GLU A 15 -8.36 -5.24 10.57
CA GLU A 15 -7.17 -5.55 11.39
C GLU A 15 -7.24 -6.94 12.06
N ALA A 16 -8.45 -7.45 12.33
CA ALA A 16 -8.63 -8.81 12.84
C ALA A 16 -8.42 -9.87 11.76
N ARG A 17 -8.75 -9.57 10.49
CA ARG A 17 -8.55 -10.48 9.37
C ARG A 17 -7.09 -10.59 8.94
N TRP A 18 -6.33 -9.51 9.09
CA TRP A 18 -4.90 -9.42 8.75
C TRP A 18 -4.08 -8.97 9.97
N PRO A 19 -3.98 -9.80 11.03
CA PRO A 19 -3.32 -9.42 12.27
C PRO A 19 -1.82 -9.10 12.08
N GLU A 20 -1.19 -9.66 11.06
CA GLU A 20 0.20 -9.42 10.72
C GLU A 20 0.47 -7.96 10.31
N VAL A 21 -0.52 -7.26 9.73
CA VAL A 21 -0.32 -5.86 9.31
C VAL A 21 -0.34 -4.89 10.48
N VAL A 22 -0.86 -5.29 11.62
CA VAL A 22 -0.93 -4.48 12.85
C VAL A 22 0.01 -4.97 13.94
N ASP A 23 0.87 -5.95 13.66
CA ASP A 23 1.92 -6.38 14.59
C ASP A 23 2.74 -5.16 15.04
N PRO A 24 2.84 -4.88 16.34
CA PRO A 24 3.50 -3.69 16.86
C PRO A 24 4.98 -3.57 16.43
N ALA A 25 5.69 -4.70 16.32
CA ALA A 25 7.09 -4.71 15.90
C ALA A 25 7.22 -4.35 14.41
N VAL A 26 6.34 -4.89 13.57
CA VAL A 26 6.28 -4.56 12.14
C VAL A 26 5.93 -3.07 11.96
N VAL A 27 4.88 -2.60 12.63
CA VAL A 27 4.45 -1.19 12.58
C VAL A 27 5.57 -0.27 13.06
N ALA A 28 6.27 -0.58 14.15
CA ALA A 28 7.38 0.23 14.65
C ALA A 28 8.51 0.35 13.62
N THR A 29 8.89 -0.75 12.98
CA THR A 29 9.95 -0.76 11.95
C THR A 29 9.56 0.11 10.74
N ILE A 30 8.32 0.03 10.27
CA ILE A 30 7.79 0.87 9.18
C ILE A 30 7.86 2.35 9.58
N VAL A 31 7.34 2.67 10.77
CA VAL A 31 7.29 4.04 11.28
C VAL A 31 8.68 4.64 11.45
N ASP A 32 9.64 3.86 11.95
CA ASP A 32 11.03 4.30 12.10
C ASP A 32 11.68 4.62 10.75
N PHE A 33 11.44 3.79 9.74
CA PHE A 33 11.93 4.00 8.37
C PHE A 33 11.33 5.27 7.76
N LEU A 34 9.99 5.43 7.82
CA LEU A 34 9.29 6.58 7.26
C LEU A 34 9.66 7.89 7.99
N ALA A 35 9.80 7.85 9.32
CA ALA A 35 10.19 9.01 10.11
C ALA A 35 11.61 9.50 9.76
N GLN A 36 12.54 8.60 9.45
CA GLN A 36 13.88 8.98 8.98
C GLN A 36 13.84 9.73 7.65
N LEU A 37 12.98 9.32 6.71
CA LEU A 37 12.82 9.98 5.41
C LEU A 37 12.06 11.31 5.52
N ALA A 38 11.05 11.38 6.36
CA ALA A 38 10.29 12.62 6.60
C ALA A 38 11.13 13.68 7.34
N GLY A 39 12.06 13.26 8.19
CA GLY A 39 12.81 14.17 9.05
C GLY A 39 11.87 14.94 9.97
N ARG A 40 11.69 16.24 9.71
CA ARG A 40 10.70 17.10 10.38
C ARG A 40 9.58 17.58 9.44
N GLY A 41 9.65 17.19 8.17
CA GLY A 41 8.69 17.60 7.14
C GLY A 41 7.38 16.83 7.24
N PRO A 42 6.33 17.33 6.59
CA PRO A 42 5.04 16.66 6.57
C PRO A 42 5.04 15.42 5.67
N ALA A 43 4.15 14.48 5.97
CA ALA A 43 3.95 13.25 5.23
C ALA A 43 2.51 13.12 4.71
N LEU A 44 2.36 12.56 3.51
CA LEU A 44 1.07 12.18 2.91
C LEU A 44 1.01 10.66 2.75
N GLU A 45 0.02 10.01 3.35
CA GLU A 45 -0.28 8.60 3.10
C GLU A 45 -1.37 8.49 2.02
N LEU A 46 -1.04 7.82 0.94
CA LEU A 46 -2.00 7.43 -0.09
C LEU A 46 -2.67 6.11 0.32
N ALA A 47 -4.01 6.03 0.21
CA ALA A 47 -4.80 4.91 0.73
C ALA A 47 -4.55 4.67 2.24
N ILE A 48 -4.77 5.70 3.07
CA ILE A 48 -4.45 5.69 4.52
C ILE A 48 -5.19 4.60 5.31
N GLY A 49 -6.34 4.12 4.82
CA GLY A 49 -7.10 3.04 5.41
C GLY A 49 -7.54 3.32 6.84
N THR A 50 -7.28 2.36 7.73
CA THR A 50 -7.58 2.47 9.18
C THR A 50 -6.55 3.30 9.95
N GLY A 51 -5.58 3.92 9.26
CA GLY A 51 -4.55 4.76 9.87
C GLY A 51 -3.50 3.99 10.67
N ARG A 52 -3.30 2.70 10.40
CA ARG A 52 -2.39 1.83 11.17
C ARG A 52 -0.93 2.32 11.19
N ILE A 53 -0.50 3.06 10.14
CA ILE A 53 0.83 3.67 10.06
C ILE A 53 0.76 5.18 10.32
N ALA A 54 -0.21 5.89 9.76
CA ALA A 54 -0.37 7.33 9.95
C ALA A 54 -0.46 7.73 11.43
N LEU A 55 -1.24 7.01 12.23
CA LEU A 55 -1.44 7.32 13.64
C LEU A 55 -0.13 7.20 14.46
N PRO A 56 0.63 6.09 14.42
CA PRO A 56 1.91 6.01 15.12
C PRO A 56 2.96 6.96 14.54
N LEU A 57 2.97 7.25 13.24
CA LEU A 57 3.88 8.22 12.62
C LEU A 57 3.57 9.65 13.15
N SER A 58 2.29 10.01 13.23
CA SER A 58 1.85 11.28 13.82
C SER A 58 2.25 11.41 15.30
N ARG A 59 2.21 10.31 16.08
CA ARG A 59 2.69 10.29 17.49
C ARG A 59 4.20 10.52 17.61
N ARG A 60 4.99 10.30 16.55
CA ARG A 60 6.42 10.65 16.46
C ARG A 60 6.64 12.13 16.18
N GLY A 61 5.56 12.94 16.07
CA GLY A 61 5.64 14.37 15.80
C GLY A 61 5.72 14.73 14.31
N ILE A 62 5.55 13.76 13.39
CA ILE A 62 5.47 14.01 11.96
C ILE A 62 4.03 14.47 11.63
N PRO A 63 3.82 15.65 11.03
CA PRO A 63 2.50 16.05 10.55
C PRO A 63 2.05 15.12 9.39
N VAL A 64 0.96 14.39 9.57
CA VAL A 64 0.46 13.44 8.58
C VAL A 64 -0.88 13.93 8.03
N GLN A 65 -1.07 13.76 6.72
CA GLN A 65 -2.35 13.86 6.02
C GLN A 65 -2.56 12.59 5.20
N GLY A 66 -3.82 12.26 4.87
CA GLY A 66 -4.13 11.07 4.09
C GLY A 66 -5.14 11.29 2.99
N ILE A 67 -5.11 10.42 1.98
CA ILE A 67 -6.15 10.25 0.97
C ILE A 67 -6.72 8.86 1.15
N GLU A 68 -8.05 8.71 1.16
CA GLU A 68 -8.74 7.42 1.30
C GLU A 68 -9.99 7.37 0.42
N LEU A 69 -10.12 6.29 -0.35
CA LEU A 69 -11.28 6.07 -1.21
C LEU A 69 -12.48 5.57 -0.40
N SER A 70 -12.23 4.61 0.51
CA SER A 70 -13.26 3.98 1.32
C SER A 70 -13.66 4.86 2.52
N ALA A 71 -14.89 5.33 2.51
CA ALA A 71 -15.44 6.05 3.66
C ALA A 71 -15.46 5.17 4.91
N ALA A 72 -15.75 3.88 4.77
CA ALA A 72 -15.80 2.93 5.87
C ALA A 72 -14.42 2.74 6.55
N MET A 73 -13.35 2.64 5.76
CA MET A 73 -11.98 2.57 6.29
C MET A 73 -11.59 3.84 7.06
N ALA A 74 -11.91 5.02 6.49
CA ALA A 74 -11.67 6.30 7.15
C ALA A 74 -12.49 6.45 8.44
N ASP A 75 -13.72 5.92 8.49
CA ASP A 75 -14.57 5.93 9.69
C ASP A 75 -13.99 5.02 10.79
N GLU A 76 -13.42 3.87 10.45
CA GLU A 76 -12.70 3.03 11.43
C GLU A 76 -11.45 3.74 11.97
N MET A 77 -10.72 4.47 11.14
CA MET A 77 -9.61 5.28 11.59
C MET A 77 -10.05 6.36 12.59
N ARG A 78 -11.16 7.08 12.29
CA ARG A 78 -11.67 8.18 13.14
C ARG A 78 -12.04 7.74 14.56
N LYS A 79 -12.31 6.45 14.78
CA LYS A 79 -12.58 5.90 16.13
C LYS A 79 -11.33 5.76 16.99
N LYS A 80 -10.14 5.87 16.42
CA LYS A 80 -8.88 5.62 17.09
C LYS A 80 -8.33 6.90 17.74
N PRO A 81 -7.65 6.78 18.91
CA PRO A 81 -7.04 7.93 19.60
C PRO A 81 -5.97 8.61 18.73
N GLY A 82 -6.08 9.93 18.55
CA GLY A 82 -5.15 10.74 17.78
C GLY A 82 -5.57 10.95 16.32
N ALA A 83 -6.68 10.33 15.87
CA ALA A 83 -7.19 10.49 14.53
C ALA A 83 -7.65 11.93 14.23
N GLU A 84 -8.06 12.67 15.25
CA GLU A 84 -8.46 14.09 15.15
C GLU A 84 -7.33 15.01 14.68
N LYS A 85 -6.09 14.55 14.74
CA LYS A 85 -4.89 15.30 14.30
C LYS A 85 -4.55 15.08 12.83
N ILE A 86 -5.22 14.12 12.16
CA ILE A 86 -4.91 13.70 10.79
C ILE A 86 -6.08 14.06 9.89
N LEU A 87 -5.84 14.97 8.96
CA LEU A 87 -6.83 15.29 7.92
C LEU A 87 -6.83 14.19 6.88
N VAL A 88 -8.00 13.62 6.62
CA VAL A 88 -8.21 12.62 5.56
C VAL A 88 -9.12 13.21 4.49
N THR A 89 -8.60 13.29 3.27
CA THR A 89 -9.36 13.69 2.08
C THR A 89 -9.95 12.44 1.41
N LYS A 90 -11.27 12.42 1.22
CA LYS A 90 -11.92 11.32 0.50
C LYS A 90 -11.60 11.41 -0.99
N GLY A 91 -11.05 10.33 -1.55
CA GLY A 91 -10.77 10.29 -2.99
C GLY A 91 -9.83 9.16 -3.42
N ASP A 92 -9.60 9.11 -4.71
CA ASP A 92 -8.73 8.16 -5.38
C ASP A 92 -7.27 8.62 -5.26
N MET A 93 -6.39 7.73 -4.80
CA MET A 93 -4.95 7.97 -4.64
C MET A 93 -4.23 8.34 -5.94
N ALA A 94 -4.79 7.97 -7.10
CA ALA A 94 -4.22 8.32 -8.39
C ALA A 94 -4.58 9.74 -8.87
N LEU A 95 -5.68 10.32 -8.37
CA LEU A 95 -6.25 11.54 -8.96
C LEU A 95 -6.48 12.67 -7.97
N THR A 96 -6.72 12.33 -6.69
CA THR A 96 -7.11 13.32 -5.69
C THR A 96 -5.94 14.19 -5.30
N LYS A 97 -6.13 15.51 -5.37
CA LYS A 97 -5.14 16.50 -4.95
C LYS A 97 -5.49 17.06 -3.58
N VAL A 98 -4.46 17.33 -2.79
CA VAL A 98 -4.55 18.14 -1.57
C VAL A 98 -3.69 19.40 -1.76
N ASP A 99 -4.16 20.52 -1.25
CA ASP A 99 -3.50 21.82 -1.45
C ASP A 99 -2.33 21.99 -0.46
N LYS A 100 -1.33 21.10 -0.60
CA LYS A 100 -0.11 21.10 0.22
C LYS A 100 0.96 20.23 -0.40
N THR A 101 2.23 20.58 -0.16
CA THR A 101 3.39 19.73 -0.49
C THR A 101 3.97 19.04 0.74
N PHE A 102 4.71 17.95 0.52
CA PHE A 102 5.17 17.04 1.54
C PHE A 102 6.63 16.64 1.32
N GLN A 103 7.35 16.43 2.42
CA GLN A 103 8.69 15.84 2.38
C GLN A 103 8.63 14.34 2.08
N LEU A 104 7.53 13.70 2.46
CA LEU A 104 7.32 12.26 2.27
C LEU A 104 5.91 12.01 1.73
N VAL A 105 5.80 11.26 0.64
CA VAL A 105 4.58 10.60 0.18
C VAL A 105 4.80 9.10 0.29
N TYR A 106 3.85 8.35 0.81
CA TYR A 106 4.03 6.90 0.93
C TYR A 106 2.75 6.12 0.67
N LEU A 107 2.93 4.89 0.20
CA LEU A 107 1.90 3.95 -0.18
C LEU A 107 2.38 2.54 0.18
N ILE A 108 1.71 1.87 1.11
CA ILE A 108 2.17 0.60 1.68
C ILE A 108 1.14 -0.51 1.53
N ALA A 109 1.51 -1.71 1.96
CA ALA A 109 0.65 -2.89 1.95
C ALA A 109 0.05 -3.20 0.57
N ASN A 110 0.85 -3.14 -0.47
CA ASN A 110 0.46 -3.43 -1.85
C ASN A 110 -0.64 -2.52 -2.44
N SER A 111 -0.96 -1.40 -1.81
CA SER A 111 -2.13 -0.59 -2.20
C SER A 111 -2.09 -0.09 -3.64
N ILE A 112 -0.90 0.14 -4.23
CA ILE A 112 -0.80 0.52 -5.65
C ILE A 112 -1.40 -0.53 -6.59
N ALA A 113 -1.37 -1.80 -6.20
CA ALA A 113 -1.92 -2.89 -6.99
C ALA A 113 -3.46 -2.82 -7.13
N ASN A 114 -4.15 -2.11 -6.23
CA ASN A 114 -5.59 -1.86 -6.33
C ASN A 114 -5.94 -0.94 -7.52
N LEU A 115 -4.97 -0.24 -8.09
CA LEU A 115 -5.10 0.46 -9.37
C LEU A 115 -4.92 -0.55 -10.50
N THR A 116 -6.02 -1.02 -11.06
CA THR A 116 -6.06 -2.18 -11.97
C THR A 116 -5.69 -1.87 -13.43
N THR A 117 -5.23 -0.65 -13.72
CA THR A 117 -4.70 -0.28 -15.04
C THR A 117 -3.30 0.34 -14.92
N GLN A 118 -2.49 0.18 -15.96
CA GLN A 118 -1.17 0.79 -16.03
C GLN A 118 -1.25 2.30 -15.93
N ASP A 119 -2.18 2.93 -16.66
CA ASP A 119 -2.39 4.39 -16.66
C ASP A 119 -2.74 4.90 -15.25
N ALA A 120 -3.57 4.19 -14.49
CA ALA A 120 -3.91 4.58 -13.14
C ALA A 120 -2.69 4.49 -12.20
N GLN A 121 -1.82 3.48 -12.36
CA GLN A 121 -0.59 3.37 -11.60
C GLN A 121 0.41 4.47 -11.97
N VAL A 122 0.55 4.82 -13.25
CA VAL A 122 1.33 5.99 -13.71
C VAL A 122 0.78 7.27 -13.08
N SER A 123 -0.53 7.49 -13.18
CA SER A 123 -1.18 8.67 -12.59
C SER A 123 -0.97 8.77 -11.07
N CYS A 124 -0.88 7.63 -10.36
CA CYS A 124 -0.55 7.61 -8.94
C CYS A 124 0.88 8.12 -8.67
N PHE A 125 1.86 7.74 -9.51
CA PHE A 125 3.22 8.27 -9.42
C PHE A 125 3.29 9.77 -9.73
N GLU A 126 2.57 10.22 -10.75
CA GLU A 126 2.47 11.66 -11.10
C GLU A 126 1.80 12.43 -9.95
N ASN A 127 0.73 11.86 -9.37
CA ASN A 127 0.06 12.44 -8.21
C ASN A 127 0.99 12.55 -6.99
N ALA A 128 1.76 11.51 -6.70
CA ALA A 128 2.76 11.53 -5.64
C ALA A 128 3.84 12.59 -5.89
N ALA A 129 4.37 12.65 -7.12
CA ALA A 129 5.38 13.63 -7.51
C ALA A 129 4.90 15.09 -7.39
N ASP A 130 3.64 15.35 -7.75
CA ASP A 130 3.03 16.70 -7.62
C ASP A 130 2.91 17.14 -6.15
N HIS A 131 2.71 16.19 -5.25
CA HIS A 131 2.63 16.45 -3.82
C HIS A 131 4.00 16.52 -3.13
N LEU A 132 5.10 16.13 -3.79
CA LEU A 132 6.43 16.17 -3.19
C LEU A 132 7.07 17.56 -3.29
N GLU A 133 7.71 17.99 -2.21
CA GLU A 133 8.70 19.06 -2.21
C GLU A 133 9.95 18.64 -3.01
N PRO A 134 10.74 19.59 -3.55
CA PRO A 134 12.07 19.26 -4.06
C PRO A 134 12.93 18.56 -3.00
N GLY A 135 13.55 17.43 -3.35
CA GLY A 135 14.28 16.56 -2.41
C GLY A 135 13.38 15.65 -1.56
N GLY A 136 12.06 15.72 -1.73
CA GLY A 136 11.12 14.82 -1.06
C GLY A 136 11.10 13.41 -1.65
N CYS A 137 10.63 12.44 -0.87
CA CYS A 137 10.65 11.03 -1.24
C CYS A 137 9.25 10.43 -1.41
N PHE A 138 9.10 9.58 -2.44
CA PHE A 138 7.96 8.67 -2.59
C PHE A 138 8.37 7.25 -2.20
N VAL A 139 7.60 6.61 -1.32
CA VAL A 139 7.89 5.26 -0.80
C VAL A 139 6.75 4.31 -1.12
N ILE A 140 7.08 3.16 -1.70
CA ILE A 140 6.12 2.06 -1.93
C ILE A 140 6.65 0.77 -1.31
N GLU A 141 5.75 0.04 -0.61
CA GLU A 141 5.94 -1.37 -0.28
C GLU A 141 5.06 -2.22 -1.20
N LEU A 142 5.66 -3.23 -1.84
CA LEU A 142 4.96 -4.13 -2.75
C LEU A 142 5.54 -5.54 -2.74
N TYR A 143 4.69 -6.55 -2.90
CA TYR A 143 5.11 -7.93 -3.15
C TYR A 143 5.63 -8.11 -4.58
N ILE A 144 6.57 -9.03 -4.74
CA ILE A 144 6.95 -9.55 -6.05
C ILE A 144 5.91 -10.61 -6.45
N PRO A 145 5.35 -10.55 -7.67
CA PRO A 145 4.36 -11.54 -8.11
C PRO A 145 4.89 -12.97 -7.99
N ALA A 146 4.09 -13.87 -7.41
CA ALA A 146 4.51 -15.24 -7.11
C ALA A 146 4.54 -16.17 -8.36
N LEU A 147 4.72 -15.62 -9.55
CA LEU A 147 4.68 -16.37 -10.82
C LEU A 147 5.74 -17.49 -10.90
N ARG A 148 6.85 -17.36 -10.19
CA ARG A 148 7.90 -18.41 -10.10
C ARG A 148 7.42 -19.65 -9.35
N GLN A 149 6.32 -19.59 -8.61
CA GLN A 149 5.73 -20.71 -7.88
C GLN A 149 4.69 -21.46 -8.71
N LEU A 150 4.29 -20.92 -9.88
CA LEU A 150 3.32 -21.53 -10.76
C LEU A 150 3.96 -22.67 -11.58
N PRO A 151 3.49 -23.91 -11.45
CA PRO A 151 3.80 -24.97 -12.40
C PRO A 151 3.32 -24.60 -13.81
N PRO A 152 3.95 -25.13 -14.88
CA PRO A 152 3.51 -24.91 -16.24
C PRO A 152 2.02 -25.23 -16.44
N GLY A 153 1.27 -24.28 -17.03
CA GLY A 153 -0.17 -24.42 -17.31
C GLY A 153 -1.09 -24.16 -16.11
N GLN A 154 -0.56 -23.78 -14.96
CA GLN A 154 -1.37 -23.36 -13.81
C GLN A 154 -1.37 -21.83 -13.66
N THR A 155 -2.47 -21.33 -13.11
CA THR A 155 -2.68 -19.88 -12.89
C THR A 155 -2.89 -19.53 -11.41
N VAL A 156 -3.00 -20.53 -10.53
CA VAL A 156 -3.40 -20.35 -9.12
C VAL A 156 -2.24 -20.69 -8.17
N VAL A 157 -1.95 -19.76 -7.25
CA VAL A 157 -0.98 -19.94 -6.16
C VAL A 157 -1.67 -19.75 -4.81
N PRO A 158 -1.66 -20.76 -3.91
CA PRO A 158 -2.14 -20.57 -2.54
C PRO A 158 -1.12 -19.72 -1.75
N PHE A 159 -1.60 -18.74 -1.00
CA PHE A 159 -0.77 -17.94 -0.09
C PHE A 159 -1.07 -18.21 1.38
N THR A 160 -2.24 -18.80 1.70
CA THR A 160 -2.58 -19.21 3.07
C THR A 160 -3.50 -20.44 3.06
N LEU A 161 -3.18 -21.41 3.94
CA LEU A 161 -3.94 -22.65 4.15
C LEU A 161 -4.12 -22.88 5.65
N ARG A 162 -4.80 -21.94 6.33
CA ARG A 162 -5.11 -22.04 7.76
C ARG A 162 -6.53 -22.55 7.97
N PRO A 163 -6.86 -23.22 9.08
CA PRO A 163 -8.20 -23.74 9.34
C PRO A 163 -9.31 -22.69 9.26
N THR A 164 -9.01 -21.44 9.58
CA THR A 164 -9.96 -20.32 9.59
C THR A 164 -9.76 -19.36 8.43
N HIS A 165 -8.75 -19.56 7.57
CA HIS A 165 -8.48 -18.68 6.43
C HIS A 165 -7.80 -19.44 5.30
N LEU A 166 -8.53 -19.66 4.22
CA LEU A 166 -7.99 -20.14 2.96
C LEU A 166 -7.83 -18.95 2.02
N GLY A 167 -6.68 -18.88 1.32
CA GLY A 167 -6.43 -17.80 0.39
C GLY A 167 -5.55 -18.24 -0.77
N PHE A 168 -5.88 -17.80 -1.97
CA PHE A 168 -5.09 -18.04 -3.16
C PHE A 168 -5.19 -16.85 -4.14
N GLU A 169 -4.18 -16.73 -4.96
CA GLU A 169 -4.14 -15.75 -6.05
C GLU A 169 -4.30 -16.48 -7.38
N GLU A 170 -5.15 -15.93 -8.25
CA GLU A 170 -5.33 -16.39 -9.62
C GLU A 170 -4.77 -15.33 -10.58
N TYR A 171 -3.77 -15.70 -11.41
CA TYR A 171 -3.02 -14.81 -12.27
C TYR A 171 -3.45 -14.91 -13.73
N ASP A 172 -3.76 -13.78 -14.36
CA ASP A 172 -3.76 -13.58 -15.80
C ASP A 172 -2.48 -12.83 -16.21
N VAL A 173 -1.53 -13.56 -16.77
CA VAL A 173 -0.22 -13.00 -17.14
C VAL A 173 -0.29 -12.08 -18.37
N ALA A 174 -1.33 -12.17 -19.19
CA ALA A 174 -1.49 -11.35 -20.38
C ALA A 174 -1.92 -9.92 -20.03
N SER A 175 -2.84 -9.78 -19.07
CA SER A 175 -3.35 -8.49 -18.59
C SER A 175 -2.58 -7.94 -17.41
N GLN A 176 -1.70 -8.73 -16.79
CA GLN A 176 -1.09 -8.47 -15.48
C GLN A 176 -2.14 -8.26 -14.36
N ILE A 177 -3.31 -8.85 -14.49
CA ILE A 177 -4.32 -8.85 -13.44
C ILE A 177 -4.25 -10.16 -12.66
N ALA A 178 -4.33 -10.07 -11.35
CA ALA A 178 -4.57 -11.21 -10.50
C ALA A 178 -5.77 -10.94 -9.59
N TYR A 179 -6.42 -12.02 -9.17
CA TYR A 179 -7.49 -11.97 -8.20
C TYR A 179 -7.00 -12.60 -6.89
N SER A 180 -7.04 -11.84 -5.80
CA SER A 180 -6.83 -12.38 -4.45
C SER A 180 -8.15 -12.87 -3.90
N HIS A 181 -8.26 -14.18 -3.71
CA HIS A 181 -9.44 -14.83 -3.18
C HIS A 181 -9.21 -15.20 -1.72
N HIS A 182 -10.09 -14.73 -0.84
CA HIS A 182 -10.06 -15.02 0.58
C HIS A 182 -11.35 -15.68 1.03
N TYR A 183 -11.22 -16.72 1.84
CA TYR A 183 -12.31 -17.47 2.46
C TYR A 183 -12.02 -17.56 3.95
N TRP A 184 -12.79 -16.85 4.76
CA TRP A 184 -12.69 -16.93 6.22
C TRP A 184 -13.83 -17.76 6.79
N HIS A 185 -13.51 -18.67 7.70
CA HIS A 185 -14.49 -19.38 8.50
C HIS A 185 -14.63 -18.68 9.85
N LEU A 186 -15.72 -17.93 10.02
CA LEU A 186 -16.00 -17.08 11.17
C LEU A 186 -17.35 -17.49 11.77
N ASP A 187 -17.38 -17.79 13.07
CA ASP A 187 -18.61 -18.12 13.80
C ASP A 187 -19.45 -19.24 13.16
N GLY A 188 -18.81 -20.21 12.51
CA GLY A 188 -19.47 -21.33 11.83
C GLY A 188 -19.91 -21.07 10.39
N GLU A 189 -19.71 -19.88 9.87
CA GLU A 189 -20.04 -19.48 8.50
C GLU A 189 -18.80 -19.10 7.69
N TRP A 190 -18.92 -19.25 6.36
CA TRP A 190 -17.90 -18.80 5.43
C TRP A 190 -18.17 -17.37 4.97
N ASP A 191 -17.18 -16.51 5.16
CA ASP A 191 -17.15 -15.17 4.60
C ASP A 191 -16.11 -15.09 3.48
N THR A 192 -16.42 -14.45 2.37
CA THR A 192 -15.57 -14.43 1.18
C THR A 192 -15.30 -13.03 0.68
N LEU A 193 -14.10 -12.84 0.14
CA LEU A 193 -13.70 -11.62 -0.56
C LEU A 193 -12.83 -11.99 -1.76
N SER A 194 -13.15 -11.42 -2.91
CA SER A 194 -12.31 -11.53 -4.11
C SER A 194 -12.00 -10.11 -4.61
N VAL A 195 -10.72 -9.76 -4.67
CA VAL A 195 -10.26 -8.43 -5.06
C VAL A 195 -9.33 -8.56 -6.26
N PRO A 196 -9.62 -7.90 -7.39
CA PRO A 196 -8.66 -7.78 -8.48
C PRO A 196 -7.54 -6.83 -8.09
N PHE A 197 -6.32 -7.15 -8.51
CA PHE A 197 -5.19 -6.25 -8.42
C PHE A 197 -4.29 -6.38 -9.66
N ARG A 198 -3.67 -5.29 -10.05
CA ARG A 198 -2.67 -5.30 -11.09
C ARG A 198 -1.30 -5.47 -10.47
N TYR A 199 -0.68 -6.62 -10.69
CA TYR A 199 0.69 -6.81 -10.25
C TYR A 199 1.68 -6.09 -11.18
N VAL A 200 2.79 -5.64 -10.64
CA VAL A 200 3.76 -4.83 -11.35
C VAL A 200 5.18 -5.16 -10.88
N TRP A 201 6.13 -5.13 -11.81
CA TRP A 201 7.52 -5.40 -11.51
C TRP A 201 8.26 -4.14 -11.01
N PRO A 202 9.31 -4.28 -10.18
CA PRO A 202 10.11 -3.15 -9.72
C PRO A 202 10.66 -2.29 -10.86
N SER A 203 11.06 -2.89 -11.99
CA SER A 203 11.53 -2.17 -13.18
C SER A 203 10.44 -1.36 -13.88
N GLU A 204 9.19 -1.82 -13.82
CA GLU A 204 8.03 -1.09 -14.34
C GLU A 204 7.69 0.12 -13.44
N LEU A 205 7.77 -0.06 -12.12
CA LEU A 205 7.64 1.07 -11.18
C LEU A 205 8.74 2.12 -11.40
N ASP A 206 9.96 1.70 -11.73
CA ASP A 206 11.06 2.64 -12.06
C ASP A 206 10.78 3.44 -13.33
N LEU A 207 10.11 2.84 -14.33
CA LEU A 207 9.65 3.56 -15.52
C LEU A 207 8.54 4.57 -15.19
N MET A 208 7.56 4.18 -14.34
CA MET A 208 6.50 5.09 -13.85
C MET A 208 7.11 6.25 -13.06
N ALA A 209 8.09 5.98 -12.20
CA ALA A 209 8.81 7.01 -11.46
C ALA A 209 9.51 8.00 -12.42
N ARG A 210 10.20 7.50 -13.44
CA ARG A 210 10.86 8.36 -14.45
C ARG A 210 9.88 9.22 -15.24
N ILE A 211 8.70 8.69 -15.60
CA ILE A 211 7.62 9.44 -16.24
C ILE A 211 7.17 10.59 -15.33
N ALA A 212 7.04 10.32 -14.02
CA ALA A 212 6.66 11.30 -13.02
C ALA A 212 7.81 12.24 -12.58
N GLY A 213 9.00 12.14 -13.18
CA GLY A 213 10.14 12.98 -12.83
C GLY A 213 10.84 12.61 -11.52
N LEU A 214 10.66 11.36 -11.05
CA LEU A 214 11.31 10.82 -9.86
C LEU A 214 12.48 9.91 -10.22
N THR A 215 13.48 9.83 -9.35
CA THR A 215 14.67 8.99 -9.50
C THR A 215 14.74 7.98 -8.37
N LEU A 216 15.01 6.70 -8.67
CA LEU A 216 15.22 5.67 -7.66
C LEU A 216 16.41 6.05 -6.77
N ARG A 217 16.17 6.16 -5.47
CA ARG A 217 17.16 6.46 -4.45
C ARG A 217 17.68 5.18 -3.78
N GLU A 218 16.74 4.32 -3.32
CA GLU A 218 17.10 3.05 -2.65
C GLU A 218 15.99 2.01 -2.82
N ARG A 219 16.36 0.73 -2.78
CA ARG A 219 15.44 -0.41 -2.78
C ARG A 219 15.93 -1.50 -1.85
N TRP A 220 15.05 -1.97 -0.98
CA TRP A 220 15.30 -2.98 0.04
C TRP A 220 14.31 -4.14 -0.06
N ALA A 221 14.67 -5.33 0.43
CA ALA A 221 13.76 -6.46 0.50
C ALA A 221 12.65 -6.29 1.56
N ASN A 222 12.91 -5.45 2.57
CA ASN A 222 11.99 -5.17 3.68
C ASN A 222 12.31 -3.83 4.37
N TRP A 223 11.54 -3.50 5.37
CA TRP A 223 11.67 -2.28 6.15
C TRP A 223 12.92 -2.22 7.04
N SER A 224 13.59 -3.36 7.28
CA SER A 224 14.86 -3.44 8.02
C SER A 224 16.09 -3.21 7.14
N ARG A 225 15.90 -2.86 5.86
CA ARG A 225 16.96 -2.61 4.86
C ARG A 225 17.79 -3.85 4.53
N ASP A 226 17.19 -5.03 4.52
CA ASP A 226 17.85 -6.20 3.96
C ASP A 226 18.06 -6.01 2.45
N PRO A 227 19.18 -6.49 1.88
CA PRO A 227 19.47 -6.35 0.45
C PRO A 227 18.34 -6.93 -0.44
N PHE A 228 17.90 -6.15 -1.41
CA PHE A 228 16.96 -6.63 -2.44
C PHE A 228 17.72 -7.51 -3.45
N THR A 229 17.28 -8.75 -3.60
CA THR A 229 17.90 -9.76 -4.47
C THR A 229 16.86 -10.49 -5.33
N SER A 230 17.29 -11.39 -6.21
CA SER A 230 16.40 -12.26 -6.99
C SER A 230 15.52 -13.18 -6.15
N GLU A 231 15.86 -13.42 -4.90
CA GLU A 231 15.10 -14.26 -3.97
C GLU A 231 14.11 -13.47 -3.11
N SER A 232 14.13 -12.13 -3.22
CA SER A 232 13.20 -11.28 -2.47
C SER A 232 11.78 -11.47 -2.95
N THR A 233 10.84 -11.64 -2.01
CA THR A 233 9.41 -11.82 -2.28
C THR A 233 8.61 -10.52 -2.16
N ARG A 234 9.25 -9.46 -1.70
CA ARG A 234 8.72 -8.10 -1.57
C ARG A 234 9.83 -7.08 -1.69
N HIS A 235 9.45 -5.83 -1.82
CA HIS A 235 10.41 -4.74 -1.77
C HIS A 235 9.81 -3.49 -1.12
N VAL A 236 10.70 -2.66 -0.57
CA VAL A 236 10.44 -1.27 -0.20
C VAL A 236 11.32 -0.42 -1.11
N SER A 237 10.70 0.38 -1.95
CA SER A 237 11.41 1.26 -2.89
C SER A 237 11.16 2.71 -2.54
N VAL A 238 12.21 3.50 -2.63
CA VAL A 238 12.21 4.94 -2.37
C VAL A 238 12.68 5.65 -3.63
N TRP A 239 11.85 6.54 -4.15
CA TRP A 239 12.21 7.46 -5.24
C TRP A 239 12.23 8.88 -4.70
N GLU A 240 13.10 9.70 -5.25
CA GLU A 240 13.32 11.08 -4.84
C GLU A 240 12.96 12.03 -5.97
N LYS A 241 12.32 13.15 -5.65
CA LYS A 241 12.09 14.27 -6.55
C LYS A 241 13.35 15.13 -6.60
N ALA A 242 13.83 15.47 -7.80
CA ALA A 242 14.97 16.37 -7.96
C ALA A 242 14.75 17.68 -7.18
N GLY A 243 15.85 18.16 -6.57
CA GLY A 243 15.89 19.44 -5.85
C GLY A 243 15.98 20.64 -6.77
#